data_2a9cb6520ef8b8e8490d9178130b4145
#
_entry.id   2a9cb6520ef8b8e8490d9178130b4145
#
_cell.length_a   1.000
_cell.length_b   1.000
_cell.length_c   1.000
_cell.angle_alpha   90.00
_cell.angle_beta   90.00
_cell.angle_gamma   90.00
#
_symmetry.space_group_name_H-M   'P 1'
#
loop_
_entity.id
_entity.type
_entity.pdbx_description
1 polymer ?
#
loop_
_entity_poly.entity_id
_entity_poly.type
_entity_poly.pdbx_seq_one_letter_code
_entity_poly.pdbx_strand_id
1 'polypeptide(L)'
;MRIGLFTDTYCPQINGVATSVNMLKKGLEKKGNTVYLVTVNPDKYEYSIEENGKVLRLPGVPVKIYDYKLASVYPLKAINIIKKWKLDVIHSHTEFGVGTFARIIATQFGIPLVHTYHTMYEDYVHYITHGYFNWSSKKIVEYLTLFYCDKTNTELIVPTVKAC
;
A
#
# COMPACT_ATOMS: atom_id res chain seq x y z
N MET A 1 -7.72 -3.03 -18.79
CA MET A 1 -7.90 -3.55 -17.42
C MET A 1 -8.18 -2.40 -16.47
N ARG A 2 -8.89 -2.68 -15.35
CA ARG A 2 -9.14 -1.76 -14.24
C ARG A 2 -8.22 -2.15 -13.10
N ILE A 3 -7.22 -1.33 -12.83
CA ILE A 3 -6.13 -1.62 -11.90
C ILE A 3 -6.27 -0.72 -10.67
N GLY A 4 -6.30 -1.30 -9.46
CA GLY A 4 -6.31 -0.57 -8.21
C GLY A 4 -4.90 -0.51 -7.62
N LEU A 5 -4.30 0.66 -7.52
CA LEU A 5 -3.04 0.89 -6.80
C LEU A 5 -3.34 1.29 -5.36
N PHE A 6 -2.73 0.61 -4.40
CA PHE A 6 -2.95 0.84 -2.97
C PHE A 6 -1.63 1.18 -2.29
N THR A 7 -1.56 2.34 -1.64
CA THR A 7 -0.33 2.83 -1.02
C THR A 7 -0.62 3.78 0.14
N ASP A 8 0.13 3.70 1.24
CA ASP A 8 0.00 4.64 2.35
C ASP A 8 0.57 6.04 2.02
N THR A 9 1.38 6.16 0.98
CA THR A 9 2.04 7.41 0.57
C THR A 9 1.86 7.69 -0.91
N TYR A 10 1.45 8.90 -1.25
CA TYR A 10 1.27 9.39 -2.63
C TYR A 10 1.39 10.91 -2.69
N CYS A 11 1.47 11.47 -3.89
CA CYS A 11 1.51 12.93 -4.08
C CYS A 11 0.42 13.65 -3.26
N PRO A 12 0.70 14.78 -2.60
CA PRO A 12 1.88 15.65 -2.74
C PRO A 12 3.12 15.21 -1.93
N GLN A 13 3.08 14.13 -1.17
CA GLN A 13 4.24 13.62 -0.46
C GLN A 13 5.34 13.22 -1.44
N ILE A 14 6.59 13.63 -1.12
CA ILE A 14 7.76 13.39 -1.98
C ILE A 14 8.65 12.34 -1.29
N ASN A 15 8.57 11.09 -1.77
CA ASN A 15 9.44 10.00 -1.38
C ASN A 15 9.55 8.97 -2.51
N GLY A 16 10.44 8.00 -2.38
CA GLY A 16 10.70 7.00 -3.41
C GLY A 16 9.47 6.17 -3.78
N VAL A 17 8.66 5.77 -2.80
CA VAL A 17 7.44 4.98 -3.02
C VAL A 17 6.40 5.81 -3.77
N ALA A 18 6.10 7.03 -3.30
CA ALA A 18 5.14 7.93 -3.94
C ALA A 18 5.53 8.22 -5.40
N THR A 19 6.82 8.46 -5.65
CA THR A 19 7.36 8.68 -7.00
C THR A 19 7.18 7.45 -7.88
N SER A 20 7.53 6.27 -7.38
CA SER A 20 7.40 4.99 -8.09
C SER A 20 5.95 4.69 -8.45
N VAL A 21 5.03 4.85 -7.50
CA VAL A 21 3.59 4.64 -7.72
C VAL A 21 3.03 5.61 -8.76
N ASN A 22 3.43 6.89 -8.70
CA ASN A 22 2.99 7.90 -9.68
C ASN A 22 3.50 7.57 -11.09
N MET A 23 4.75 7.14 -11.23
CA MET A 23 5.31 6.71 -12.51
C MET A 23 4.59 5.46 -13.05
N LEU A 24 4.34 4.48 -12.18
CA LEU A 24 3.60 3.27 -12.54
C LEU A 24 2.17 3.61 -13.01
N LYS A 25 1.44 4.46 -12.28
CA LYS A 25 0.10 4.92 -12.65
C LYS A 25 0.11 5.50 -14.06
N LYS A 26 1.00 6.47 -14.31
CA LYS A 26 1.13 7.11 -15.64
C LYS A 26 1.48 6.10 -16.74
N GLY A 27 2.39 5.16 -16.46
CA GLY A 27 2.79 4.12 -17.40
C GLY A 27 1.64 3.17 -17.76
N LEU A 28 0.85 2.76 -16.77
CA LEU A 28 -0.31 1.89 -16.98
C LEU A 28 -1.43 2.61 -17.74
N GLU A 29 -1.71 3.86 -17.42
CA GLU A 29 -2.68 4.71 -18.14
C GLU A 29 -2.28 4.92 -19.60
N LYS A 30 -0.98 5.18 -19.86
CA LYS A 30 -0.45 5.30 -21.22
C LYS A 30 -0.62 4.02 -22.04
N LYS A 31 -0.66 2.86 -21.39
CA LYS A 31 -0.95 1.55 -22.00
C LYS A 31 -2.44 1.25 -22.16
N GLY A 32 -3.31 2.24 -21.94
CA GLY A 32 -4.76 2.10 -22.12
C GLY A 32 -5.51 1.44 -20.97
N ASN A 33 -4.90 1.32 -19.79
CA ASN A 33 -5.58 0.79 -18.62
C ASN A 33 -6.31 1.92 -17.87
N THR A 34 -7.39 1.57 -17.17
CA THR A 34 -8.02 2.46 -16.20
C THR A 34 -7.39 2.22 -14.83
N VAL A 35 -6.74 3.25 -14.28
CA VAL A 35 -6.06 3.12 -13.00
C VAL A 35 -6.83 3.87 -11.92
N TYR A 36 -7.08 3.19 -10.82
CA TYR A 36 -7.65 3.72 -9.59
C TYR A 36 -6.58 3.73 -8.51
N LEU A 37 -6.62 4.70 -7.62
CA LEU A 37 -5.66 4.84 -6.53
C LEU A 37 -6.37 4.96 -5.18
N VAL A 38 -5.91 4.21 -4.20
CA VAL A 38 -6.29 4.34 -2.79
C VAL A 38 -5.07 4.74 -1.98
N THR A 39 -5.16 5.84 -1.25
CA THR A 39 -4.07 6.36 -0.43
C THR A 39 -4.60 7.06 0.82
N VAL A 40 -3.70 7.54 1.68
CA VAL A 40 -4.04 8.31 2.87
C VAL A 40 -4.14 9.79 2.55
N ASN A 41 -5.10 10.49 3.16
CA ASN A 41 -5.20 11.94 3.06
C ASN A 41 -4.05 12.60 3.85
N PRO A 42 -3.18 13.39 3.20
CA PRO A 42 -2.03 13.98 3.87
C PRO A 42 -2.41 15.10 4.86
N ASP A 43 -3.52 15.80 4.62
CA ASP A 43 -3.84 17.04 5.35
C ASP A 43 -5.07 16.91 6.24
N LYS A 44 -6.04 16.08 5.87
CA LYS A 44 -7.36 16.03 6.50
C LYS A 44 -7.69 14.64 7.04
N TYR A 45 -8.43 14.61 8.14
CA TYR A 45 -9.00 13.38 8.74
C TYR A 45 -10.34 12.98 8.08
N GLU A 46 -10.48 13.18 6.78
CA GLU A 46 -11.69 12.92 6.05
C GLU A 46 -11.42 12.21 4.71
N TYR A 47 -12.45 11.59 4.17
CA TYR A 47 -12.40 11.03 2.83
C TYR A 47 -12.40 12.14 1.80
N SER A 48 -11.54 12.03 0.80
CA SER A 48 -11.67 12.82 -0.44
C SER A 48 -11.63 11.92 -1.66
N ILE A 49 -12.33 12.35 -2.70
CA ILE A 49 -12.38 11.66 -3.99
C ILE A 49 -11.93 12.67 -5.03
N GLU A 50 -10.88 12.32 -5.75
CA GLU A 50 -10.21 13.20 -6.71
C GLU A 50 -10.18 12.54 -8.11
N GLU A 51 -9.70 13.26 -9.11
CA GLU A 51 -9.50 12.77 -10.47
C GLU A 51 -10.73 12.05 -11.04
N ASN A 52 -11.90 12.71 -10.98
CA ASN A 52 -13.17 12.16 -11.48
C ASN A 52 -13.52 10.80 -10.88
N GLY A 53 -13.27 10.59 -9.60
CA GLY A 53 -13.61 9.38 -8.88
C GLY A 53 -12.56 8.28 -8.93
N LYS A 54 -11.37 8.56 -9.47
CA LYS A 54 -10.29 7.57 -9.61
C LYS A 54 -9.31 7.54 -8.46
N VAL A 55 -9.18 8.64 -7.69
CA VAL A 55 -8.32 8.71 -6.51
C VAL A 55 -9.17 8.82 -5.27
N LEU A 56 -9.05 7.86 -4.38
CA LEU A 56 -9.71 7.81 -3.08
C LEU A 56 -8.66 8.02 -1.99
N ARG A 57 -8.81 9.11 -1.23
CA ARG A 57 -7.99 9.34 -0.03
C ARG A 57 -8.78 8.96 1.21
N LEU A 58 -8.16 8.13 2.03
CA LEU A 58 -8.70 7.67 3.30
C LEU A 58 -8.29 8.61 4.43
N PRO A 59 -9.13 8.83 5.45
CA PRO A 59 -8.72 9.56 6.64
C PRO A 59 -7.55 8.85 7.30
N GLY A 60 -6.49 9.60 7.61
CA GLY A 60 -5.29 9.09 8.25
C GLY A 60 -5.08 9.69 9.63
N VAL A 61 -4.69 8.86 10.61
CA VAL A 61 -4.28 9.31 11.94
C VAL A 61 -2.76 9.54 11.94
N PRO A 62 -2.25 10.71 12.37
CA PRO A 62 -0.82 10.94 12.44
C PRO A 62 -0.17 9.98 13.43
N VAL A 63 0.87 9.34 12.99
CA VAL A 63 1.75 8.54 13.84
C VAL A 63 2.99 9.37 14.13
N LYS A 64 3.41 9.47 15.40
CA LYS A 64 4.56 10.28 15.82
C LYS A 64 5.93 9.83 15.28
N ILE A 65 5.94 8.90 14.32
CA ILE A 65 7.14 8.35 13.71
C ILE A 65 7.16 8.79 12.24
N TYR A 66 8.09 9.66 11.86
CA TYR A 66 8.38 10.08 10.47
C TYR A 66 7.22 10.73 9.68
N ASP A 67 6.37 11.57 10.31
CA ASP A 67 5.23 12.21 9.63
C ASP A 67 4.29 11.25 8.88
N TYR A 68 4.30 9.98 9.25
CA TYR A 68 3.42 8.97 8.68
C TYR A 68 2.01 9.09 9.22
N LYS A 69 1.02 8.95 8.33
CA LYS A 69 -0.38 8.79 8.70
C LYS A 69 -0.84 7.39 8.39
N LEU A 70 -1.44 6.72 9.35
CA LEU A 70 -2.04 5.41 9.17
C LEU A 70 -3.54 5.53 8.91
N ALA A 71 -4.00 4.91 7.84
CA ALA A 71 -5.44 4.71 7.61
C ALA A 71 -5.97 3.53 8.44
N SER A 72 -7.28 3.52 8.66
CA SER A 72 -7.98 2.34 9.18
C SER A 72 -7.77 1.16 8.24
N VAL A 73 -7.49 0.00 8.79
CA VAL A 73 -7.34 -1.25 8.03
C VAL A 73 -8.66 -1.76 7.42
N TYR A 74 -9.81 -1.24 7.85
CA TYR A 74 -11.12 -1.64 7.32
C TYR A 74 -12.09 -0.44 7.21
N PRO A 75 -11.86 0.49 6.29
CA PRO A 75 -12.71 1.68 6.11
C PRO A 75 -13.98 1.34 5.33
N LEU A 76 -15.10 1.10 6.02
CA LEU A 76 -16.38 0.69 5.41
C LEU A 76 -16.87 1.57 4.26
N LYS A 77 -16.67 2.89 4.36
CA LYS A 77 -17.03 3.85 3.30
C LYS A 77 -16.26 3.57 2.00
N ALA A 78 -14.97 3.27 2.12
CA ALA A 78 -14.10 2.99 0.99
C ALA A 78 -14.50 1.70 0.27
N ILE A 79 -14.92 0.67 0.99
CA ILE A 79 -15.34 -0.62 0.42
C ILE A 79 -16.44 -0.43 -0.62
N ASN A 80 -17.46 0.37 -0.31
CA ASN A 80 -18.57 0.64 -1.23
C ASN A 80 -18.14 1.39 -2.49
N ILE A 81 -17.15 2.27 -2.38
CA ILE A 81 -16.58 3.00 -3.52
C ILE A 81 -15.77 2.06 -4.40
N ILE A 82 -14.86 1.27 -3.79
CA ILE A 82 -13.99 0.34 -4.50
C ILE A 82 -14.79 -0.74 -5.20
N LYS A 83 -15.86 -1.24 -4.59
CA LYS A 83 -16.74 -2.22 -5.21
C LYS A 83 -17.33 -1.73 -6.54
N LYS A 84 -17.64 -0.42 -6.64
CA LYS A 84 -18.15 0.20 -7.89
C LYS A 84 -17.09 0.27 -8.98
N TRP A 85 -15.81 0.28 -8.65
CA TRP A 85 -14.73 0.32 -9.61
C TRP A 85 -14.56 -0.99 -10.37
N LYS A 86 -15.05 -2.12 -9.81
CA LYS A 86 -14.98 -3.46 -10.41
C LYS A 86 -13.55 -3.78 -10.86
N LEU A 87 -12.60 -3.69 -9.96
CA LEU A 87 -11.18 -3.89 -10.24
C LEU A 87 -10.90 -5.29 -10.78
N ASP A 88 -10.01 -5.38 -11.76
CA ASP A 88 -9.54 -6.65 -12.33
C ASP A 88 -8.29 -7.16 -11.58
N VAL A 89 -7.52 -6.25 -10.98
CA VAL A 89 -6.35 -6.55 -10.16
C VAL A 89 -6.12 -5.45 -9.12
N ILE A 90 -5.61 -5.82 -7.97
CA ILE A 90 -5.14 -4.92 -6.92
C ILE A 90 -3.62 -5.01 -6.85
N HIS A 91 -2.94 -3.85 -6.79
CA HIS A 91 -1.51 -3.76 -6.64
C HIS A 91 -1.18 -2.91 -5.40
N SER A 92 -0.68 -3.54 -4.36
CA SER A 92 -0.27 -2.88 -3.12
C SER A 92 1.22 -2.54 -3.10
N HIS A 93 1.56 -1.39 -2.53
CA HIS A 93 2.90 -0.84 -2.50
C HIS A 93 3.44 -0.56 -1.09
N THR A 94 2.62 -0.77 -0.07
CA THR A 94 2.98 -0.59 1.33
C THR A 94 2.34 -1.70 2.15
N GLU A 95 2.91 -1.99 3.32
CA GLU A 95 2.51 -3.12 4.17
C GLU A 95 1.54 -2.71 5.29
N PHE A 96 1.46 -1.41 5.59
CA PHE A 96 0.68 -0.92 6.73
C PHE A 96 -0.81 -0.74 6.40
N GLY A 97 -1.44 0.34 6.85
CA GLY A 97 -2.88 0.54 6.80
C GLY A 97 -3.54 0.25 5.45
N VAL A 98 -3.10 0.96 4.40
CA VAL A 98 -3.69 0.81 3.05
C VAL A 98 -3.29 -0.50 2.39
N GLY A 99 -2.06 -0.98 2.64
CA GLY A 99 -1.62 -2.28 2.10
C GLY A 99 -2.37 -3.45 2.73
N THR A 100 -2.56 -3.44 4.07
CA THR A 100 -3.40 -4.43 4.76
C THR A 100 -4.84 -4.36 4.25
N PHE A 101 -5.39 -3.17 4.06
CA PHE A 101 -6.71 -2.98 3.48
C PHE A 101 -6.81 -3.55 2.06
N ALA A 102 -5.80 -3.35 1.21
CA ALA A 102 -5.73 -3.93 -0.12
C ALA A 102 -5.85 -5.45 -0.10
N ARG A 103 -5.13 -6.10 0.82
CA ARG A 103 -5.14 -7.55 0.99
C ARG A 103 -6.52 -8.07 1.43
N ILE A 104 -7.15 -7.40 2.39
CA ILE A 104 -8.50 -7.73 2.85
C ILE A 104 -9.51 -7.63 1.69
N ILE A 105 -9.47 -6.54 0.92
CA ILE A 105 -10.37 -6.32 -0.22
C ILE A 105 -10.13 -7.34 -1.34
N ALA A 106 -8.87 -7.63 -1.64
CA ALA A 106 -8.51 -8.64 -2.63
C ALA A 106 -9.11 -10.00 -2.28
N THR A 107 -8.93 -10.44 -1.04
CA THR A 107 -9.49 -11.71 -0.54
C THR A 107 -11.02 -11.69 -0.52
N GLN A 108 -11.62 -10.62 -0.01
CA GLN A 108 -13.08 -10.50 0.13
C GLN A 108 -13.81 -10.49 -1.21
N PHE A 109 -13.21 -9.91 -2.24
CA PHE A 109 -13.83 -9.81 -3.57
C PHE A 109 -13.28 -10.81 -4.58
N GLY A 110 -12.34 -11.68 -4.18
CA GLY A 110 -11.72 -12.65 -5.08
C GLY A 110 -10.91 -11.97 -6.19
N ILE A 111 -10.28 -10.82 -5.92
CA ILE A 111 -9.49 -10.07 -6.88
C ILE A 111 -8.02 -10.49 -6.74
N PRO A 112 -7.31 -10.79 -7.85
CA PRO A 112 -5.88 -11.06 -7.80
C PRO A 112 -5.10 -9.89 -7.17
N LEU A 113 -4.14 -10.22 -6.30
CA LEU A 113 -3.29 -9.26 -5.60
C LEU A 113 -1.86 -9.36 -6.10
N VAL A 114 -1.28 -8.21 -6.43
CA VAL A 114 0.15 -8.03 -6.66
C VAL A 114 0.69 -7.15 -5.54
N HIS A 115 1.86 -7.46 -5.02
CA HIS A 115 2.52 -6.63 -4.01
C HIS A 115 3.93 -6.25 -4.46
N THR A 116 4.27 -4.96 -4.41
CA THR A 116 5.65 -4.50 -4.60
C THR A 116 6.27 -4.18 -3.25
N TYR A 117 7.29 -4.92 -2.92
CA TYR A 117 8.08 -4.73 -1.71
C TYR A 117 9.14 -3.65 -1.94
N HIS A 118 8.92 -2.44 -1.44
CA HIS A 118 9.80 -1.29 -1.66
C HIS A 118 10.93 -1.15 -0.65
N THR A 119 10.78 -1.73 0.55
CA THR A 119 11.66 -1.47 1.69
C THR A 119 12.13 -2.77 2.31
N MET A 120 13.43 -3.01 2.35
CA MET A 120 14.01 -4.10 3.14
C MET A 120 13.98 -3.69 4.62
N TYR A 121 12.90 -4.05 5.33
CA TYR A 121 12.72 -3.71 6.75
C TYR A 121 13.83 -4.25 7.64
N GLU A 122 14.47 -5.37 7.29
CA GLU A 122 15.61 -5.90 8.04
C GLU A 122 16.76 -4.90 8.14
N ASP A 123 17.05 -4.18 7.05
CA ASP A 123 18.09 -3.15 7.05
C ASP A 123 17.65 -1.88 7.81
N TYR A 124 16.34 -1.56 7.82
CA TYR A 124 15.80 -0.37 8.48
C TYR A 124 15.55 -0.54 9.97
N VAL A 125 15.21 -1.74 10.45
CA VAL A 125 15.02 -2.02 11.88
C VAL A 125 16.28 -1.66 12.68
N HIS A 126 17.46 -1.84 12.10
CA HIS A 126 18.72 -1.46 12.73
C HIS A 126 18.83 0.06 12.98
N TYR A 127 18.28 0.89 12.08
CA TYR A 127 18.25 2.35 12.23
C TYR A 127 17.17 2.83 13.21
N ILE A 128 16.02 2.17 13.27
CA ILE A 128 14.89 2.56 14.12
C ILE A 128 15.14 2.20 15.59
N THR A 129 15.82 1.09 15.86
CA THR A 129 16.05 0.58 17.22
C THR A 129 17.30 1.15 17.90
N HIS A 130 18.04 2.08 17.27
CA HIS A 130 19.29 2.63 17.80
C HIS A 130 20.24 1.58 18.38
N GLY A 131 20.32 0.40 17.76
CA GLY A 131 21.17 -0.69 18.24
C GLY A 131 20.57 -1.57 19.34
N TYR A 132 19.39 -1.27 19.87
CA TYR A 132 18.66 -2.15 20.79
C TYR A 132 17.86 -3.19 20.00
N PHE A 133 18.59 -3.99 19.22
CA PHE A 133 18.00 -5.06 18.42
C PHE A 133 17.75 -6.28 19.31
N ASN A 134 16.56 -6.41 19.85
CA ASN A 134 16.14 -7.62 20.56
C ASN A 134 15.64 -8.66 19.56
N TRP A 135 15.98 -9.93 19.80
CA TRP A 135 15.50 -11.12 19.06
C TRP A 135 13.98 -11.10 18.76
N SER A 136 13.19 -10.49 19.65
CA SER A 136 11.75 -10.29 19.47
C SER A 136 11.40 -9.37 18.30
N SER A 137 12.18 -8.31 18.04
CA SER A 137 11.94 -7.37 16.94
C SER A 137 12.17 -8.03 15.59
N LYS A 138 13.19 -8.88 15.49
CA LYS A 138 13.48 -9.66 14.28
C LYS A 138 12.35 -10.63 13.93
N LYS A 139 11.81 -11.34 14.92
CA LYS A 139 10.67 -12.23 14.72
C LYS A 139 9.40 -11.52 14.28
N ILE A 140 9.16 -10.30 14.80
CA ILE A 140 8.01 -9.49 14.37
C ILE A 140 8.14 -9.08 12.91
N VAL A 141 9.32 -8.61 12.49
CA VAL A 141 9.57 -8.25 11.09
C VAL A 141 9.47 -9.47 10.18
N GLU A 142 10.05 -10.59 10.57
CA GLU A 142 9.96 -11.86 9.83
C GLU A 142 8.50 -12.32 9.69
N TYR A 143 7.73 -12.27 10.77
CA TYR A 143 6.30 -12.60 10.75
C TYR A 143 5.50 -11.66 9.84
N LEU A 144 5.74 -10.34 9.93
CA LEU A 144 5.10 -9.36 9.05
C LEU A 144 5.47 -9.62 7.59
N THR A 145 6.75 -9.83 7.29
CA THR A 145 7.21 -10.14 5.93
C THR A 145 6.54 -11.39 5.40
N LEU A 146 6.50 -12.48 6.17
CA LEU A 146 5.81 -13.72 5.80
C LEU A 146 4.31 -13.49 5.58
N PHE A 147 3.65 -12.72 6.44
CA PHE A 147 2.24 -12.39 6.30
C PHE A 147 1.94 -11.65 5.00
N TYR A 148 2.81 -10.72 4.59
CA TYR A 148 2.64 -9.97 3.34
C TYR A 148 3.09 -10.74 2.10
N CYS A 149 4.03 -11.66 2.25
CA CYS A 149 4.56 -12.51 1.17
C CYS A 149 3.84 -13.86 1.04
N ASP A 150 2.76 -14.10 1.80
CA ASP A 150 2.01 -15.35 1.73
C ASP A 150 1.45 -15.56 0.32
N LYS A 151 1.87 -16.67 -0.29
CA LYS A 151 1.71 -17.00 -1.72
C LYS A 151 0.28 -17.36 -2.15
N THR A 152 -0.68 -17.43 -1.26
CA THR A 152 -1.99 -18.03 -1.58
C THR A 152 -2.82 -17.24 -2.58
N ASN A 153 -2.60 -15.92 -2.76
CA ASN A 153 -3.25 -15.09 -3.77
C ASN A 153 -2.43 -13.85 -4.17
N THR A 154 -1.10 -13.86 -3.93
CA THR A 154 -0.27 -12.67 -4.10
C THR A 154 0.91 -12.96 -5.01
N GLU A 155 1.07 -12.20 -6.07
CA GLU A 155 2.31 -12.12 -6.84
C GLU A 155 3.20 -11.04 -6.23
N LEU A 156 4.46 -11.39 -5.93
CA LEU A 156 5.40 -10.50 -5.27
C LEU A 156 6.40 -9.90 -6.27
N ILE A 157 6.50 -8.58 -6.28
CA ILE A 157 7.53 -7.85 -7.03
C ILE A 157 8.57 -7.35 -6.04
N VAL A 158 9.81 -7.74 -6.23
CA VAL A 158 10.95 -7.32 -5.40
C VAL A 158 11.98 -6.55 -6.23
N PRO A 159 12.58 -5.49 -5.70
CA PRO A 159 13.51 -4.65 -6.46
C PRO A 159 14.89 -5.28 -6.64
N THR A 160 15.20 -6.34 -5.91
CA THR A 160 16.54 -6.98 -5.89
C THR A 160 16.45 -8.46 -5.49
N VAL A 161 17.40 -9.25 -5.96
CA VAL A 161 17.57 -10.68 -5.61
C VAL A 161 17.80 -10.89 -4.11
N LYS A 162 18.31 -9.88 -3.39
CA LYS A 162 18.49 -9.94 -1.92
C LYS A 162 17.18 -9.98 -1.13
N ALA A 163 16.07 -9.63 -1.75
CA ALA A 163 14.75 -9.58 -1.11
C ALA A 163 13.90 -10.84 -1.37
N CYS A 164 14.49 -11.85 -2.01
CA CYS A 164 13.88 -13.16 -2.26
C CYS A 164 14.17 -14.16 -1.15
#